data_db9be8bdd2f701badd9887959adf501d
#
_entry.id   db9be8bdd2f701badd9887959adf501d
#
_cell.length_a   1.000
_cell.length_b   1.000
_cell.length_c   1.000
_cell.angle_alpha   90.00
_cell.angle_beta   90.00
_cell.angle_gamma   90.00
#
_symmetry.space_group_name_H-M   'P 1'
#
loop_
_entity.id
_entity.type
_entity.pdbx_description
1 polymer ?
#
loop_
_entity_poly.entity_id
_entity_poly.type
_entity_poly.pdbx_seq_one_letter_code
_entity_poly.pdbx_strand_id
1 'polypeptide(L)'
;MKKSKVLIIGNGLLGTELHKQTGWDIVSREVDGFDITNKDTYYLMTEIFHGVAQAMTYDVIVNCIANTDTYSDDKQAHWDVNYKGTADLVDFCNRWKVKLVHISTDYVYANSDDMASEESVPVHCNNWYGYTKLLSDGHVQLKSDD
;
A
#
# COMPACT_ATOMS: atom_id res chain seq x y z
N MET A 1 5.35 2.23 -27.67
CA MET A 1 4.54 2.30 -26.42
C MET A 1 5.33 3.07 -25.37
N LYS A 2 4.74 4.08 -24.74
CA LYS A 2 5.39 4.79 -23.61
C LYS A 2 5.54 3.80 -22.45
N LYS A 3 6.75 3.67 -21.90
CA LYS A 3 6.99 2.80 -20.73
C LYS A 3 6.32 3.46 -19.52
N SER A 4 5.48 2.70 -18.78
CA SER A 4 4.84 3.20 -17.56
C SER A 4 5.88 3.58 -16.51
N LYS A 5 5.69 4.72 -15.87
CA LYS A 5 6.52 5.19 -14.78
C LYS A 5 5.96 4.66 -13.46
N VAL A 6 6.75 3.87 -12.75
CA VAL A 6 6.32 3.14 -11.54
C VAL A 6 7.03 3.71 -10.31
N LEU A 7 6.27 3.92 -9.23
CA LEU A 7 6.79 4.26 -7.92
C LEU A 7 6.51 3.13 -6.93
N ILE A 8 7.53 2.73 -6.20
CA ILE A 8 7.41 1.86 -5.02
C ILE A 8 7.31 2.77 -3.79
N ILE A 9 6.33 2.54 -2.92
CA ILE A 9 6.26 3.16 -1.62
C ILE A 9 6.57 2.14 -0.52
N GLY A 10 7.57 2.46 0.32
CA GLY A 10 8.09 1.59 1.38
C GLY A 10 9.37 0.86 1.00
N ASN A 11 10.41 1.04 1.83
CA ASN A 11 11.75 0.49 1.66
C ASN A 11 12.03 -0.74 2.54
N GLY A 12 10.99 -1.47 2.92
CA GLY A 12 11.11 -2.77 3.59
C GLY A 12 11.75 -3.82 2.67
N LEU A 13 11.77 -5.07 3.11
CA LEU A 13 12.41 -6.18 2.38
C LEU A 13 11.96 -6.28 0.92
N LEU A 14 10.65 -6.32 0.69
CA LEU A 14 10.09 -6.45 -0.66
C LEU A 14 10.31 -5.20 -1.51
N GLY A 15 10.03 -4.01 -0.98
CA GLY A 15 10.17 -2.77 -1.74
C GLY A 15 11.60 -2.51 -2.17
N THR A 16 12.56 -2.76 -1.28
CA THR A 16 13.99 -2.65 -1.59
C THR A 16 14.41 -3.63 -2.68
N GLU A 17 13.93 -4.87 -2.63
CA GLU A 17 14.28 -5.88 -3.64
C GLU A 17 13.65 -5.57 -4.99
N LEU A 18 12.38 -5.15 -5.01
CA LEU A 18 11.74 -4.68 -6.24
C LEU A 18 12.51 -3.51 -6.89
N HIS A 19 12.91 -2.53 -6.10
CA HIS A 19 13.72 -1.41 -6.58
C HIS A 19 15.02 -1.88 -7.24
N LYS A 20 15.75 -2.78 -6.59
CA LYS A 20 17.01 -3.34 -7.13
C LYS A 20 16.81 -4.08 -8.45
N GLN A 21 15.75 -4.88 -8.57
CA GLN A 21 15.53 -5.70 -9.75
C GLN A 21 14.96 -4.92 -10.93
N THR A 22 14.15 -3.89 -10.67
CA THR A 22 13.40 -3.17 -11.72
C THR A 22 14.00 -1.82 -12.09
N GLY A 23 14.74 -1.20 -11.15
CA GLY A 23 15.18 0.19 -11.26
C GLY A 23 14.03 1.21 -11.15
N TRP A 24 12.84 0.80 -10.67
CA TRP A 24 11.74 1.72 -10.42
C TRP A 24 12.06 2.65 -9.26
N ASP A 25 11.51 3.86 -9.29
CA ASP A 25 11.69 4.83 -8.21
C ASP A 25 11.10 4.28 -6.90
N ILE A 26 11.69 4.66 -5.78
CA ILE A 26 11.25 4.25 -4.45
C ILE A 26 11.24 5.45 -3.50
N VAL A 27 10.20 5.55 -2.66
CA VAL A 27 10.14 6.52 -1.56
C VAL A 27 9.83 5.83 -0.25
N SER A 28 10.33 6.39 0.84
CA SER A 28 10.14 5.84 2.18
C SER A 28 10.04 6.94 3.24
N ARG A 29 9.60 6.54 4.43
CA ARG A 29 9.53 7.46 5.58
C ARG A 29 10.91 7.88 6.06
N GLU A 30 11.86 6.95 6.09
CA GLU A 30 13.20 7.20 6.63
C GLU A 30 14.07 8.06 5.72
N VAL A 31 13.92 7.91 4.39
CA VAL A 31 14.79 8.58 3.42
C VAL A 31 14.14 9.87 2.91
N ASP A 32 12.86 9.83 2.58
CA ASP A 32 12.17 10.89 1.85
C ASP A 32 11.14 11.63 2.71
N GLY A 33 10.80 11.08 3.87
CA GLY A 33 9.75 11.61 4.74
C GLY A 33 8.33 11.24 4.29
N PHE A 34 8.16 10.29 3.36
CA PHE A 34 6.84 9.81 2.95
C PHE A 34 6.22 8.94 4.03
N ASP A 35 5.09 9.36 4.59
CA ASP A 35 4.35 8.62 5.62
C ASP A 35 2.93 8.36 5.14
N ILE A 36 2.57 7.07 4.95
CA ILE A 36 1.25 6.67 4.50
C ILE A 36 0.12 7.11 5.44
N THR A 37 0.42 7.37 6.71
CA THR A 37 -0.53 7.87 7.71
C THR A 37 -0.70 9.38 7.71
N ASN A 38 0.14 10.10 6.94
CA ASN A 38 0.13 11.55 6.85
C ASN A 38 -0.06 12.02 5.40
N LYS A 39 -1.29 12.40 5.05
CA LYS A 39 -1.64 12.87 3.70
C LYS A 39 -0.83 14.08 3.23
N ASP A 40 -0.31 14.88 4.16
CA ASP A 40 0.51 16.04 3.82
C ASP A 40 1.83 15.65 3.13
N THR A 41 2.26 14.39 3.27
CA THR A 41 3.46 13.88 2.60
C THR A 41 3.20 13.35 1.19
N TYR A 42 1.95 13.20 0.78
CA TYR A 42 1.57 12.62 -0.51
C TYR A 42 1.97 13.49 -1.71
N TYR A 43 2.28 14.78 -1.48
CA TYR A 43 2.84 15.64 -2.52
C TYR A 43 4.15 15.08 -3.13
N LEU A 44 4.90 14.27 -2.39
CA LEU A 44 6.13 13.64 -2.87
C LEU A 44 5.91 12.75 -4.11
N MET A 45 4.67 12.34 -4.35
CA MET A 45 4.28 11.54 -5.51
C MET A 45 3.82 12.40 -6.70
N THR A 46 3.80 13.73 -6.57
CA THR A 46 3.24 14.65 -7.57
C THR A 46 4.26 15.68 -8.04
N GLU A 47 4.02 16.26 -9.22
CA GLU A 47 4.72 17.44 -9.67
C GLU A 47 4.11 18.69 -9.02
N ILE A 48 4.96 19.53 -8.46
CA ILE A 48 4.54 20.75 -7.76
C ILE A 48 4.95 21.99 -8.58
N PHE A 49 3.96 22.83 -8.86
CA PHE A 49 4.19 24.13 -9.47
C PHE A 49 3.61 25.23 -8.57
N HIS A 50 4.42 26.23 -8.22
CA HIS A 50 4.05 27.30 -7.27
C HIS A 50 3.45 26.81 -5.95
N GLY A 51 3.96 25.66 -5.40
CA GLY A 51 3.52 25.09 -4.14
C GLY A 51 2.20 24.31 -4.21
N VAL A 52 1.65 24.12 -5.40
CA VAL A 52 0.41 23.33 -5.62
C VAL A 52 0.71 22.12 -6.50
N ALA A 53 0.22 20.96 -6.10
CA ALA A 53 0.31 19.75 -6.90
C ALA A 53 -0.50 19.92 -8.20
N GLN A 54 0.17 19.76 -9.36
CA GLN A 54 -0.43 20.00 -10.68
C GLN A 54 -0.63 18.70 -11.48
N ALA A 55 0.22 17.71 -11.27
CA ALA A 55 0.16 16.46 -12.02
C ALA A 55 0.73 15.30 -11.21
N MET A 56 0.29 14.09 -11.54
CA MET A 56 0.93 12.88 -11.07
C MET A 56 2.23 12.63 -11.83
N THR A 57 3.27 12.28 -11.09
CA THR A 57 4.57 11.93 -11.66
C THR A 57 4.58 10.51 -12.20
N TYR A 58 3.74 9.62 -11.65
CA TYR A 58 3.76 8.18 -11.91
C TYR A 58 2.43 7.67 -12.48
N ASP A 59 2.51 6.62 -13.30
CA ASP A 59 1.35 5.92 -13.85
C ASP A 59 0.87 4.79 -12.92
N VAL A 60 1.80 4.23 -12.12
CA VAL A 60 1.54 3.11 -11.20
C VAL A 60 2.24 3.36 -9.85
N ILE A 61 1.55 3.06 -8.77
CA ILE A 61 2.10 3.01 -7.42
C ILE A 61 2.03 1.58 -6.89
N VAL A 62 3.15 1.06 -6.37
CA VAL A 62 3.24 -0.24 -5.70
C VAL A 62 3.36 0.00 -4.21
N ASN A 63 2.30 -0.32 -3.46
CA ASN A 63 2.27 -0.17 -2.02
C ASN A 63 2.88 -1.38 -1.31
N CYS A 64 4.13 -1.22 -0.85
CA CYS A 64 4.86 -2.19 -0.03
C CYS A 64 4.89 -1.81 1.47
N ILE A 65 4.16 -0.76 1.88
CA ILE A 65 4.12 -0.34 3.28
C ILE A 65 3.14 -1.22 4.05
N ALA A 66 3.61 -1.77 5.17
CA ALA A 66 2.78 -2.41 6.17
C ALA A 66 3.46 -2.39 7.55
N ASN A 67 2.67 -2.32 8.61
CA ASN A 67 3.09 -2.74 9.93
C ASN A 67 2.96 -4.27 9.98
N THR A 68 4.08 -4.98 9.95
CA THR A 68 4.15 -6.44 9.84
C THR A 68 4.39 -7.15 11.16
N ASP A 69 4.35 -6.45 12.29
CA ASP A 69 4.54 -7.04 13.61
C ASP A 69 3.33 -7.88 14.02
N THR A 70 3.38 -9.18 13.74
CA THR A 70 2.29 -10.12 14.01
C THR A 70 2.09 -10.41 15.50
N TYR A 71 3.02 -10.01 16.36
CA TYR A 71 3.00 -10.21 17.81
C TYR A 71 2.64 -8.95 18.59
N SER A 72 2.57 -7.80 17.92
CA SER A 72 2.26 -6.54 18.58
C SER A 72 0.79 -6.45 18.98
N ASP A 73 0.55 -5.99 20.20
CA ASP A 73 -0.78 -5.60 20.70
C ASP A 73 -1.14 -4.14 20.37
N ASP A 74 -0.29 -3.42 19.64
CA ASP A 74 -0.58 -2.06 19.20
C ASP A 74 -1.56 -2.07 18.03
N LYS A 75 -2.82 -2.20 18.39
CA LYS A 75 -3.96 -2.23 17.47
C LYS A 75 -4.05 -0.97 16.62
N GLN A 76 -3.73 0.19 17.23
CA GLN A 76 -3.84 1.47 16.56
C GLN A 76 -2.80 1.62 15.47
N ALA A 77 -1.56 1.20 15.71
CA ALA A 77 -0.50 1.23 14.69
C ALA A 77 -0.85 0.34 13.49
N HIS A 78 -1.40 -0.86 13.71
CA HIS A 78 -1.89 -1.71 12.63
C HIS A 78 -3.03 -1.05 11.86
N TRP A 79 -4.00 -0.48 12.57
CA TRP A 79 -5.14 0.19 11.97
C TRP A 79 -4.72 1.39 11.11
N ASP A 80 -3.87 2.26 11.65
CA ASP A 80 -3.47 3.49 10.98
C ASP A 80 -2.61 3.21 9.74
N VAL A 81 -1.65 2.28 9.83
CA VAL A 81 -0.75 1.97 8.72
C VAL A 81 -1.43 1.05 7.69
N ASN A 82 -1.92 -0.12 8.12
CA ASN A 82 -2.33 -1.16 7.18
C ASN A 82 -3.71 -0.86 6.55
N TYR A 83 -4.67 -0.35 7.31
CA TYR A 83 -6.00 -0.09 6.81
C TYR A 83 -6.21 1.37 6.40
N LYS A 84 -6.16 2.29 7.35
CA LYS A 84 -6.48 3.70 7.10
C LYS A 84 -5.53 4.34 6.09
N GLY A 85 -4.23 4.12 6.23
CA GLY A 85 -3.23 4.62 5.27
C GLY A 85 -3.45 4.06 3.87
N THR A 86 -3.79 2.76 3.75
CA THR A 86 -4.14 2.16 2.45
C THR A 86 -5.43 2.76 1.87
N ALA A 87 -6.47 2.96 2.69
CA ALA A 87 -7.71 3.60 2.25
C ALA A 87 -7.47 5.02 1.72
N ASP A 88 -6.71 5.82 2.44
CA ASP A 88 -6.31 7.17 2.03
C ASP A 88 -5.49 7.16 0.73
N LEU A 89 -4.64 6.14 0.55
CA LEU A 89 -3.87 5.96 -0.69
C LEU A 89 -4.77 5.58 -1.88
N VAL A 90 -5.80 4.75 -1.69
CA VAL A 90 -6.81 4.45 -2.72
C VAL A 90 -7.51 5.72 -3.17
N ASP A 91 -7.98 6.54 -2.24
CA ASP A 91 -8.62 7.82 -2.56
C ASP A 91 -7.68 8.76 -3.34
N PHE A 92 -6.41 8.78 -2.96
CA PHE A 92 -5.38 9.54 -3.68
C PHE A 92 -5.19 9.01 -5.11
N CYS A 93 -5.03 7.69 -5.27
CA CYS A 93 -4.85 7.06 -6.58
C CYS A 93 -6.05 7.31 -7.51
N ASN A 94 -7.27 7.15 -7.01
CA ASN A 94 -8.49 7.44 -7.77
C ASN A 94 -8.54 8.91 -8.21
N ARG A 95 -8.26 9.84 -7.30
CA ARG A 95 -8.25 11.28 -7.62
C ARG A 95 -7.28 11.62 -8.74
N TRP A 96 -6.11 11.00 -8.77
CA TRP A 96 -5.05 11.26 -9.73
C TRP A 96 -5.06 10.29 -10.92
N LYS A 97 -5.99 9.32 -10.95
CA LYS A 97 -6.10 8.28 -11.98
C LYS A 97 -4.79 7.49 -12.16
N VAL A 98 -4.25 7.04 -11.04
CA VAL A 98 -3.04 6.24 -10.95
C VAL A 98 -3.41 4.82 -10.55
N LYS A 99 -2.84 3.85 -11.24
CA LYS A 99 -3.06 2.44 -10.89
C LYS A 99 -2.37 2.11 -9.56
N LEU A 100 -3.11 1.49 -8.64
CA LEU A 100 -2.59 0.98 -7.39
C LEU A 100 -2.35 -0.53 -7.46
N VAL A 101 -1.13 -0.95 -7.13
CA VAL A 101 -0.79 -2.35 -6.83
C VAL A 101 -0.57 -2.45 -5.31
N HIS A 102 -1.48 -3.10 -4.61
CA HIS A 102 -1.40 -3.30 -3.17
C HIS A 102 -0.86 -4.69 -2.84
N ILE A 103 0.16 -4.75 -1.98
CA ILE A 103 0.73 -6.03 -1.53
C ILE A 103 -0.08 -6.54 -0.34
N SER A 104 -0.72 -7.68 -0.52
CA SER A 104 -1.44 -8.40 0.52
C SER A 104 -0.54 -9.38 1.28
N THR A 105 -1.13 -10.34 1.97
CA THR A 105 -0.44 -11.36 2.78
C THR A 105 -1.26 -12.64 2.82
N ASP A 106 -0.59 -13.78 2.98
CA ASP A 106 -1.23 -15.07 3.24
C ASP A 106 -1.91 -15.15 4.63
N TYR A 107 -1.57 -14.24 5.55
CA TYR A 107 -2.26 -14.14 6.85
C TYR A 107 -3.76 -13.86 6.74
N VAL A 108 -4.25 -13.36 5.61
CA VAL A 108 -5.69 -13.19 5.36
C VAL A 108 -6.42 -14.54 5.27
N TYR A 109 -5.71 -15.63 4.97
CA TYR A 109 -6.23 -16.99 4.90
C TYR A 109 -6.02 -17.80 6.18
N ALA A 110 -5.62 -17.17 7.28
CA ALA A 110 -5.43 -17.84 8.55
C ALA A 110 -6.68 -18.63 8.96
N ASN A 111 -6.49 -19.89 9.37
CA ASN A 111 -7.55 -20.86 9.66
C ASN A 111 -8.41 -21.28 8.45
N SER A 112 -7.98 -21.02 7.23
CA SER A 112 -8.55 -21.65 6.04
C SER A 112 -7.92 -23.02 5.83
N ASP A 113 -8.52 -23.82 4.92
CA ASP A 113 -7.94 -25.10 4.49
C ASP A 113 -6.56 -24.89 3.86
N ASP A 114 -5.73 -25.93 3.90
CA ASP A 114 -4.45 -25.94 3.20
C ASP A 114 -4.67 -25.61 1.71
N MET A 115 -3.75 -24.83 1.15
CA MET A 115 -3.81 -24.38 -0.25
C MET A 115 -5.03 -23.51 -0.58
N ALA A 116 -5.40 -22.60 0.32
CA ALA A 116 -6.44 -21.61 0.07
C ALA A 116 -6.19 -20.81 -1.24
N SER A 117 -7.23 -20.68 -2.05
CA SER A 117 -7.20 -19.84 -3.25
C SER A 117 -7.59 -18.40 -2.94
N GLU A 118 -7.40 -17.50 -3.90
CA GLU A 118 -7.78 -16.08 -3.78
C GLU A 118 -9.30 -15.90 -3.55
N GLU A 119 -10.11 -16.88 -3.90
CA GLU A 119 -11.56 -16.89 -3.68
C GLU A 119 -11.96 -17.47 -2.31
N SER A 120 -11.00 -17.98 -1.54
CA SER A 120 -11.27 -18.53 -0.22
C SER A 120 -11.70 -17.43 0.74
N VAL A 121 -12.81 -17.67 1.45
CA VAL A 121 -13.31 -16.71 2.45
C VAL A 121 -12.63 -17.01 3.78
N PRO A 122 -11.87 -16.07 4.35
CA PRO A 122 -11.26 -16.25 5.66
C PRO A 122 -12.34 -16.33 6.75
N VAL A 123 -12.24 -17.34 7.61
CA VAL A 123 -13.22 -17.57 8.67
C VAL A 123 -12.91 -16.76 9.91
N HIS A 124 -11.61 -16.61 10.23
CA HIS A 124 -11.13 -15.88 11.40
C HIS A 124 -9.79 -15.23 11.11
N CYS A 125 -9.55 -14.07 11.72
CA CYS A 125 -8.24 -13.43 11.76
C CYS A 125 -7.56 -13.76 13.09
N ASN A 126 -6.32 -14.23 13.05
CA ASN A 126 -5.57 -14.63 14.24
C ASN A 126 -4.93 -13.46 14.97
N ASN A 127 -4.71 -12.35 14.28
CA ASN A 127 -4.05 -11.17 14.83
C ASN A 127 -4.46 -9.90 14.10
N TRP A 128 -4.05 -8.76 14.63
CA TRP A 128 -4.36 -7.45 14.06
C TRP A 128 -3.71 -7.21 12.70
N TYR A 129 -2.55 -7.81 12.45
CA TYR A 129 -1.90 -7.74 11.13
C TYR A 129 -2.80 -8.34 10.04
N GLY A 130 -3.17 -9.61 10.16
CA GLY A 130 -4.05 -10.29 9.20
C GLY A 130 -5.40 -9.59 9.05
N TYR A 131 -6.01 -9.16 10.18
CA TYR A 131 -7.28 -8.45 10.15
C TYR A 131 -7.23 -7.13 9.38
N THR A 132 -6.25 -6.28 9.67
CA THR A 132 -6.14 -4.98 9.00
C THR A 132 -5.72 -5.11 7.53
N LYS A 133 -4.94 -6.13 7.18
CA LYS A 133 -4.61 -6.45 5.80
C LYS A 133 -5.84 -6.94 5.03
N LEU A 134 -6.67 -7.81 5.62
CA LEU A 134 -7.92 -8.26 5.00
C LEU A 134 -8.87 -7.08 4.74
N LEU A 135 -9.01 -6.15 5.70
CA LEU A 135 -9.82 -4.96 5.51
C LEU A 135 -9.29 -4.08 4.38
N SER A 136 -7.97 -3.91 4.28
CA SER A 136 -7.37 -3.13 3.19
C SER A 136 -7.56 -3.79 1.83
N ASP A 137 -7.44 -5.12 1.73
CA ASP A 137 -7.71 -5.85 0.49
C ASP A 137 -9.16 -5.64 0.02
N GLY A 138 -10.13 -5.77 0.93
CA GLY A 138 -11.53 -5.51 0.63
C GLY A 138 -11.78 -4.05 0.22
N HIS A 139 -11.11 -3.09 0.87
CA HIS A 139 -11.23 -1.69 0.50
C HIS A 139 -10.66 -1.39 -0.89
N VAL A 140 -9.47 -1.90 -1.20
CA VAL A 140 -8.86 -1.77 -2.53
C VAL A 140 -9.76 -2.36 -3.61
N GLN A 141 -10.27 -3.58 -3.40
CA GLN A 141 -11.15 -4.28 -4.33
C GLN A 141 -12.43 -3.51 -4.66
N LEU A 142 -13.04 -2.87 -3.65
CA LEU A 142 -14.35 -2.24 -3.78
C LEU A 142 -14.29 -0.76 -4.17
N LYS A 143 -13.18 -0.09 -3.90
CA LYS A 143 -13.06 1.37 -4.01
C LYS A 143 -12.02 1.83 -5.03
N SER A 144 -11.13 0.96 -5.50
CA SER A 144 -10.23 1.31 -6.60
C SER A 144 -11.02 1.44 -7.90
N ASP A 145 -10.74 2.49 -8.66
CA ASP A 145 -11.37 2.75 -9.97
C ASP A 145 -10.76 1.90 -11.11
N ASP A 146 -9.76 1.08 -10.80
CA ASP A 146 -9.02 0.21 -11.74
C ASP A 146 -9.49 -1.25 -11.68
#